data_99772b06c06cdc698d2bb6dbe810ad67
#
_entry.id   99772b06c06cdc698d2bb6dbe810ad67
#
_cell.length_a   1.000
_cell.length_b   1.000
_cell.length_c   1.000
_cell.angle_alpha   90.00
_cell.angle_beta   90.00
_cell.angle_gamma   90.00
#
_symmetry.space_group_name_H-M   'P 1'
#
loop_
_entity.id
_entity.type
_entity.pdbx_description
1 polymer ?
#
loop_
_entity_poly.entity_id
_entity_poly.type
_entity_poly.pdbx_seq_one_letter_code
_entity_poly.pdbx_strand_id
1 'polypeptide(L)'
;VDGVRAVLRILIVFALVTPFWSLFDQKASTWIVQANAMTTQVSIFGWSFDVIPAQMQALNPLLVMILIPVNNLLLFPLLRKFGIEPSPLRRMTAGIVLSAAAWIVVGNLQVALDAGAPVSIAWQIAPYALLTLGEVLVSATGLEFAYSQAPASMKGVIMALWYLAVTV
;
A
#
# COMPACT_ATOMS: atom_id res chain seq x y z
N VAL A 1 -14.88 25.11 -20.02
CA VAL A 1 -13.48 25.43 -19.63
C VAL A 1 -13.20 24.89 -18.23
N ASP A 2 -14.14 25.01 -17.28
CA ASP A 2 -13.92 24.61 -15.87
C ASP A 2 -13.83 23.09 -15.68
N GLY A 3 -14.59 22.33 -16.46
CA GLY A 3 -14.53 20.86 -16.44
C GLY A 3 -13.16 20.31 -16.86
N VAL A 4 -12.54 20.90 -17.90
CA VAL A 4 -11.20 20.48 -18.36
C VAL A 4 -10.14 20.82 -17.32
N ARG A 5 -10.23 21.97 -16.66
CA ARG A 5 -9.31 22.32 -15.56
C ARG A 5 -9.42 21.35 -14.37
N ALA A 6 -10.65 20.95 -14.02
CA ALA A 6 -10.87 19.96 -12.96
C ALA A 6 -10.21 18.61 -13.32
N VAL A 7 -10.40 18.15 -14.56
CA VAL A 7 -9.77 16.91 -15.04
C VAL A 7 -8.25 16.99 -15.02
N LEU A 8 -7.67 18.10 -15.50
CA LEU A 8 -6.21 18.27 -15.48
C LEU A 8 -5.61 18.24 -14.06
N ARG A 9 -6.28 18.82 -13.07
CA ARG A 9 -5.86 18.75 -11.67
C ARG A 9 -5.90 17.32 -11.13
N ILE A 10 -6.94 16.55 -11.49
CA ILE A 10 -7.07 15.14 -11.09
C ILE A 10 -5.96 14.32 -11.76
N LEU A 11 -5.62 14.57 -13.02
CA LEU A 11 -4.55 13.87 -13.72
C LEU A 11 -3.18 14.07 -13.07
N ILE A 12 -2.89 15.24 -12.50
CA ILE A 12 -1.65 15.46 -11.74
C ILE A 12 -1.60 14.53 -10.52
N VAL A 13 -2.72 14.40 -9.80
CA VAL A 13 -2.80 13.49 -8.65
C VAL A 13 -2.61 12.03 -9.10
N PHE A 14 -3.22 11.64 -10.21
CA PHE A 14 -3.06 10.29 -10.76
C PHE A 14 -1.62 10.00 -11.17
N ALA A 15 -0.95 10.95 -11.83
CA ALA A 15 0.46 10.82 -12.18
C ALA A 15 1.37 10.64 -10.94
N LEU A 16 1.03 11.27 -9.80
CA LEU A 16 1.75 11.09 -8.54
C LEU A 16 1.45 9.73 -7.86
N VAL A 17 0.29 9.14 -8.15
CA VAL A 17 -0.12 7.84 -7.58
C VAL A 17 0.39 6.66 -8.43
N THR A 18 0.65 6.86 -9.72
CA THR A 18 1.17 5.81 -10.61
C THR A 18 2.46 5.14 -10.06
N PRO A 19 3.50 5.87 -9.62
CA PRO A 19 4.69 5.25 -9.02
C PRO A 19 4.38 4.40 -7.77
N PHE A 20 3.37 4.78 -7.00
CA PHE A 20 2.91 3.98 -5.87
C PHE A 20 2.42 2.61 -6.34
N TRP A 21 1.58 2.55 -7.38
CA TRP A 21 1.05 1.29 -7.90
C TRP A 21 2.14 0.43 -8.53
N SER A 22 3.06 1.02 -9.29
CA SER A 22 4.21 0.31 -9.83
C SER A 22 5.04 -0.37 -8.74
N LEU A 23 5.32 0.33 -7.64
CA LEU A 23 6.02 -0.24 -6.48
C LEU A 23 5.18 -1.28 -5.74
N PHE A 24 3.88 -1.06 -5.64
CA PHE A 24 2.96 -1.98 -4.99
C PHE A 24 2.91 -3.34 -5.71
N ASP A 25 2.86 -3.35 -7.03
CA ASP A 25 2.82 -4.58 -7.83
C ASP A 25 4.12 -5.37 -7.78
N GLN A 26 5.25 -4.70 -7.55
CA GLN A 26 6.56 -5.35 -7.36
C GLN A 26 6.59 -6.34 -6.19
N LYS A 27 5.68 -6.24 -5.21
CA LYS A 27 5.59 -7.22 -4.12
C LYS A 27 5.30 -8.63 -4.64
N ALA A 28 4.56 -8.73 -5.76
CA ALA A 28 4.21 -10.00 -6.38
C ALA A 28 5.39 -10.70 -7.08
N SER A 29 6.48 -10.01 -7.30
CA SER A 29 7.69 -10.52 -7.94
C SER A 29 8.89 -10.42 -7.02
N THR A 30 9.38 -9.22 -6.78
CA THR A 30 10.63 -8.95 -6.04
C THR A 30 10.61 -9.50 -4.61
N TRP A 31 9.49 -9.34 -3.89
CA TRP A 31 9.41 -9.81 -2.52
C TRP A 31 9.32 -11.34 -2.41
N ILE A 32 8.75 -12.01 -3.43
CA ILE A 32 8.78 -13.49 -3.48
C ILE A 32 10.18 -13.98 -3.75
N VAL A 33 10.92 -13.33 -4.67
CA VAL A 33 12.32 -13.70 -4.93
C VAL A 33 13.16 -13.54 -3.66
N GLN A 34 12.98 -12.45 -2.92
CA GLN A 34 13.63 -12.24 -1.63
C GLN A 34 13.22 -13.32 -0.61
N ALA A 35 11.93 -13.66 -0.52
CA ALA A 35 11.42 -14.67 0.40
C ALA A 35 12.01 -16.06 0.14
N ASN A 36 12.32 -16.41 -1.13
CA ASN A 36 12.98 -17.67 -1.47
C ASN A 36 14.42 -17.75 -0.93
N ALA A 37 15.07 -16.63 -0.66
CA ALA A 37 16.39 -16.56 -0.05
C ALA A 37 16.34 -16.52 1.49
N MET A 38 15.15 -16.43 2.08
CA MET A 38 14.95 -16.35 3.53
C MET A 38 14.77 -17.74 4.16
N THR A 39 14.93 -17.82 5.49
CA THR A 39 14.59 -19.02 6.25
C THR A 39 13.08 -19.14 6.36
N THR A 40 12.51 -20.20 5.76
CA THR A 40 11.06 -20.42 5.65
C THR A 40 10.45 -21.00 6.93
N GLN A 41 11.27 -21.62 7.78
CA GLN A 41 10.81 -22.20 9.03
C GLN A 41 10.52 -21.10 10.06
N VAL A 42 9.27 -21.00 10.48
CA VAL A 42 8.79 -20.06 11.50
C VAL A 42 8.34 -20.82 12.72
N SER A 43 8.82 -20.43 13.90
CA SER A 43 8.47 -21.02 15.18
C SER A 43 7.66 -20.03 16.02
N ILE A 44 6.43 -20.38 16.35
CA ILE A 44 5.53 -19.57 17.18
C ILE A 44 4.99 -20.44 18.31
N PHE A 45 5.19 -20.04 19.56
CA PHE A 45 4.73 -20.74 20.76
C PHE A 45 5.12 -22.25 20.82
N GLY A 46 6.31 -22.61 20.27
CA GLY A 46 6.79 -23.99 20.26
C GLY A 46 6.29 -24.82 19.07
N TRP A 47 5.45 -24.30 18.23
CA TRP A 47 5.03 -24.91 16.97
C TRP A 47 5.89 -24.39 15.83
N SER A 48 6.53 -25.27 15.08
CA SER A 48 7.30 -24.92 13.89
C SER A 48 6.55 -25.34 12.63
N PHE A 49 6.45 -24.45 11.67
CA PHE A 49 5.84 -24.70 10.37
C PHE A 49 6.65 -24.01 9.28
N ASP A 50 6.65 -24.62 8.10
CA ASP A 50 7.29 -24.05 6.93
C ASP A 50 6.31 -23.16 6.16
N VAL A 51 6.74 -21.95 5.88
CA VAL A 51 5.97 -20.97 5.09
C VAL A 51 6.45 -21.02 3.64
N ILE A 52 5.55 -21.29 2.72
CA ILE A 52 5.88 -21.20 1.29
C ILE A 52 5.97 -19.71 0.90
N PRO A 53 7.07 -19.23 0.26
CA PRO A 53 7.24 -17.82 -0.07
C PRO A 53 6.05 -17.17 -0.78
N ALA A 54 5.40 -17.88 -1.70
CA ALA A 54 4.22 -17.41 -2.39
C ALA A 54 3.00 -17.17 -1.45
N GLN A 55 2.92 -17.86 -0.32
CA GLN A 55 1.84 -17.68 0.66
C GLN A 55 1.91 -16.31 1.35
N MET A 56 3.08 -15.67 1.38
CA MET A 56 3.24 -14.32 1.94
C MET A 56 2.33 -13.29 1.24
N GLN A 57 1.98 -13.52 -0.01
CA GLN A 57 1.03 -12.66 -0.72
C GLN A 57 -0.38 -12.67 -0.12
N ALA A 58 -0.78 -13.73 0.55
CA ALA A 58 -2.07 -13.80 1.24
C ALA A 58 -2.16 -12.83 2.43
N LEU A 59 -1.02 -12.32 2.93
CA LEU A 59 -1.01 -11.29 3.96
C LEU A 59 -1.69 -9.99 3.50
N ASN A 60 -1.54 -9.63 2.22
CA ASN A 60 -2.13 -8.38 1.73
C ASN A 60 -3.66 -8.36 1.84
N PRO A 61 -4.45 -9.28 1.24
CA PRO A 61 -5.90 -9.25 1.40
C PRO A 61 -6.35 -9.44 2.85
N LEU A 62 -5.65 -10.26 3.63
CA LEU A 62 -5.95 -10.45 5.05
C LEU A 62 -5.76 -9.15 5.84
N LEU A 63 -4.66 -8.44 5.61
CA LEU A 63 -4.39 -7.15 6.25
C LEU A 63 -5.37 -6.08 5.78
N VAL A 64 -5.77 -6.06 4.50
CA VAL A 64 -6.80 -5.13 3.99
C VAL A 64 -8.10 -5.31 4.77
N MET A 65 -8.56 -6.55 4.97
CA MET A 65 -9.78 -6.84 5.74
C MET A 65 -9.71 -6.34 7.17
N ILE A 66 -8.53 -6.37 7.80
CA ILE A 66 -8.32 -5.89 9.16
C ILE A 66 -8.12 -4.36 9.20
N LEU A 67 -7.31 -3.83 8.29
CA LEU A 67 -6.91 -2.42 8.33
C LEU A 67 -8.02 -1.46 7.92
N ILE A 68 -8.95 -1.86 7.05
CA ILE A 68 -10.09 -1.00 6.70
C ILE A 68 -10.92 -0.64 7.95
N PRO A 69 -11.45 -1.60 8.74
CA PRO A 69 -12.17 -1.26 9.96
C PRO A 69 -11.28 -0.58 11.02
N VAL A 70 -10.01 -0.98 11.16
CA VAL A 70 -9.07 -0.34 12.10
C VAL A 70 -8.87 1.14 11.76
N ASN A 71 -8.69 1.47 10.48
CA ASN A 71 -8.56 2.87 10.06
C ASN A 71 -9.81 3.68 10.35
N ASN A 72 -10.99 3.14 10.05
CA ASN A 72 -12.24 3.88 10.20
C ASN A 72 -12.70 4.00 11.65
N LEU A 73 -12.53 2.95 12.45
CA LEU A 73 -13.05 2.89 13.83
C LEU A 73 -12.03 3.38 14.87
N LEU A 74 -10.74 3.29 14.57
CA LEU A 74 -9.69 3.62 15.53
C LEU A 74 -8.78 4.75 15.04
N LEU A 75 -8.09 4.57 13.90
CA LEU A 75 -7.05 5.50 13.46
C LEU A 75 -7.61 6.90 13.16
N PHE A 76 -8.64 7.03 12.35
CA PHE A 76 -9.19 8.33 11.97
C PHE A 76 -9.87 9.06 13.15
N PRO A 77 -10.66 8.41 14.01
CA PRO A 77 -11.16 9.05 15.23
C PRO A 77 -10.04 9.51 16.17
N LEU A 78 -9.00 8.69 16.32
CA LEU A 78 -7.85 9.03 17.15
C LEU A 78 -7.09 10.26 16.62
N LEU A 79 -6.83 10.33 15.31
CA LEU A 79 -6.19 11.48 14.68
C LEU A 79 -7.00 12.76 14.88
N ARG A 80 -8.34 12.70 14.73
CA ARG A 80 -9.22 13.85 15.00
C ARG A 80 -9.16 14.29 16.46
N LYS A 81 -9.06 13.35 17.40
CA LYS A 81 -8.90 13.66 18.83
C LYS A 81 -7.62 14.44 19.11
N PHE A 82 -6.56 14.21 18.33
CA PHE A 82 -5.30 14.96 18.40
C PHE A 82 -5.30 16.24 17.53
N GLY A 83 -6.46 16.65 17.00
CA GLY A 83 -6.58 17.83 16.16
C GLY A 83 -6.05 17.66 14.72
N ILE A 84 -5.76 16.42 14.30
CA ILE A 84 -5.29 16.11 12.96
C ILE A 84 -6.48 15.70 12.10
N GLU A 85 -6.93 16.59 11.22
CA GLU A 85 -7.96 16.28 10.23
C GLU A 85 -7.40 15.37 9.13
N PRO A 86 -7.89 14.12 8.99
CA PRO A 86 -7.43 13.19 7.96
C PRO A 86 -8.05 13.52 6.60
N SER A 87 -7.67 14.66 6.01
CA SER A 87 -8.14 15.05 4.67
C SER A 87 -7.68 14.05 3.60
N PRO A 88 -8.39 13.92 2.46
CA PRO A 88 -8.03 12.95 1.41
C PRO A 88 -6.56 13.03 0.98
N LEU A 89 -6.05 14.22 0.70
CA LEU A 89 -4.65 14.41 0.30
C LEU A 89 -3.67 14.00 1.40
N ARG A 90 -3.95 14.29 2.67
CA ARG A 90 -3.10 13.87 3.80
C ARG A 90 -3.05 12.35 3.93
N ARG A 91 -4.20 11.66 3.75
CA ARG A 91 -4.25 10.19 3.78
C ARG A 91 -3.42 9.60 2.64
N MET A 92 -3.57 10.11 1.41
CA MET A 92 -2.79 9.67 0.26
C MET A 92 -1.29 9.90 0.46
N THR A 93 -0.89 11.09 0.94
CA THR A 93 0.51 11.39 1.25
C THR A 93 1.07 10.43 2.30
N ALA A 94 0.33 10.21 3.39
CA ALA A 94 0.74 9.25 4.43
C ALA A 94 0.87 7.84 3.85
N GLY A 95 -0.04 7.41 2.98
CA GLY A 95 0.02 6.11 2.31
C GLY A 95 1.25 5.95 1.43
N ILE A 96 1.62 6.97 0.66
CA ILE A 96 2.84 6.96 -0.17
C ILE A 96 4.10 6.90 0.72
N VAL A 97 4.14 7.65 1.82
CA VAL A 97 5.27 7.62 2.77
C VAL A 97 5.41 6.25 3.43
N LEU A 98 4.29 5.62 3.84
CA LEU A 98 4.29 4.27 4.40
C LEU A 98 4.79 3.23 3.40
N SER A 99 4.42 3.37 2.13
CA SER A 99 4.91 2.49 1.07
C SER A 99 6.42 2.66 0.84
N ALA A 100 6.91 3.89 0.86
CA ALA A 100 8.35 4.14 0.80
C ALA A 100 9.08 3.51 2.01
N ALA A 101 8.51 3.63 3.22
CA ALA A 101 9.05 2.98 4.41
C ALA A 101 9.07 1.45 4.29
N ALA A 102 8.02 0.85 3.70
CA ALA A 102 8.00 -0.59 3.44
C ALA A 102 9.18 -1.02 2.55
N TRP A 103 9.46 -0.28 1.48
CA TRP A 103 10.60 -0.57 0.60
C TRP A 103 11.97 -0.36 1.26
N ILE A 104 12.08 0.60 2.19
CA ILE A 104 13.30 0.76 3.00
C ILE A 104 13.51 -0.49 3.88
N VAL A 105 12.44 -1.02 4.48
CA VAL A 105 12.53 -2.26 5.28
C VAL A 105 12.97 -3.43 4.40
N VAL A 106 12.34 -3.61 3.22
CA VAL A 106 12.71 -4.67 2.27
C VAL A 106 14.17 -4.55 1.82
N GLY A 107 14.63 -3.33 1.53
CA GLY A 107 16.03 -3.08 1.18
C GLY A 107 17.00 -3.46 2.30
N ASN A 108 16.68 -3.14 3.55
CA ASN A 108 17.50 -3.54 4.70
C ASN A 108 17.52 -5.07 4.90
N LEU A 109 16.39 -5.75 4.69
CA LEU A 109 16.33 -7.21 4.73
C LEU A 109 17.21 -7.81 3.62
N GLN A 110 17.22 -7.22 2.43
CA GLN A 110 18.07 -7.67 1.33
C GLN A 110 19.56 -7.50 1.65
N VAL A 111 19.97 -6.37 2.20
CA VAL A 111 21.35 -6.13 2.62
C VAL A 111 21.79 -7.18 3.65
N ALA A 112 20.92 -7.54 4.60
CA ALA A 112 21.22 -8.58 5.59
C ALA A 112 21.36 -9.97 4.94
N LEU A 113 20.52 -10.31 3.96
CA LEU A 113 20.61 -11.56 3.19
C LEU A 113 21.90 -11.62 2.39
N ASP A 114 22.26 -10.54 1.70
CA ASP A 114 23.49 -10.44 0.89
C ASP A 114 24.75 -10.55 1.77
N ALA A 115 24.67 -10.15 3.04
CA ALA A 115 25.71 -10.33 4.05
C ALA A 115 25.76 -11.77 4.62
N GLY A 116 24.91 -12.69 4.15
CA GLY A 116 24.82 -14.08 4.61
C GLY A 116 24.12 -14.28 5.96
N ALA A 117 23.41 -13.28 6.46
CA ALA A 117 22.65 -13.40 7.71
C ALA A 117 21.42 -14.32 7.52
N PRO A 118 21.12 -15.22 8.48
CA PRO A 118 19.91 -16.04 8.44
C PRO A 118 18.68 -15.16 8.77
N VAL A 119 18.01 -14.63 7.75
CA VAL A 119 16.83 -13.79 7.92
C VAL A 119 15.57 -14.64 7.81
N SER A 120 14.72 -14.62 8.84
CA SER A 120 13.44 -15.34 8.82
C SER A 120 12.43 -14.63 7.91
N ILE A 121 11.65 -15.41 7.16
CA ILE A 121 10.57 -14.95 6.29
C ILE A 121 9.49 -14.15 7.08
N ALA A 122 9.36 -14.39 8.38
CA ALA A 122 8.45 -13.65 9.26
C ALA A 122 8.73 -12.13 9.29
N TRP A 123 9.97 -11.71 9.01
CA TRP A 123 10.30 -10.27 8.93
C TRP A 123 9.61 -9.55 7.76
N GLN A 124 9.19 -10.28 6.74
CA GLN A 124 8.40 -9.69 5.65
C GLN A 124 7.00 -9.22 6.08
N ILE A 125 6.47 -9.71 7.21
CA ILE A 125 5.17 -9.24 7.73
C ILE A 125 5.19 -7.72 7.94
N ALA A 126 6.30 -7.16 8.42
CA ALA A 126 6.42 -5.73 8.67
C ALA A 126 6.26 -4.88 7.39
N PRO A 127 7.02 -5.10 6.30
CA PRO A 127 6.82 -4.36 5.07
C PRO A 127 5.47 -4.66 4.40
N TYR A 128 4.93 -5.88 4.50
CA TYR A 128 3.55 -6.16 4.04
C TYR A 128 2.53 -5.31 4.79
N ALA A 129 2.64 -5.18 6.12
CA ALA A 129 1.73 -4.37 6.93
C ALA A 129 1.82 -2.88 6.55
N LEU A 130 3.04 -2.34 6.39
CA LEU A 130 3.26 -0.94 5.99
C LEU A 130 2.71 -0.67 4.59
N LEU A 131 3.00 -1.54 3.62
CA LEU A 131 2.56 -1.39 2.24
C LEU A 131 1.03 -1.49 2.13
N THR A 132 0.41 -2.45 2.81
CA THR A 132 -1.04 -2.63 2.81
C THR A 132 -1.75 -1.47 3.51
N LEU A 133 -1.20 -0.95 4.60
CA LEU A 133 -1.73 0.27 5.22
C LEU A 133 -1.65 1.45 4.25
N GLY A 134 -0.53 1.60 3.55
CA GLY A 134 -0.37 2.56 2.46
C GLY A 134 -1.42 2.40 1.36
N GLU A 135 -1.64 1.17 0.91
CA GLU A 135 -2.65 0.83 -0.09
C GLU A 135 -4.06 1.26 0.34
N VAL A 136 -4.49 0.91 1.54
CA VAL A 136 -5.82 1.26 2.05
C VAL A 136 -5.99 2.78 2.12
N LEU A 137 -4.93 3.53 2.49
CA LEU A 137 -4.98 4.99 2.56
C LEU A 137 -4.98 5.64 1.17
N VAL A 138 -4.31 5.07 0.18
CA VAL A 138 -4.23 5.63 -1.18
C VAL A 138 -5.43 5.23 -2.02
N SER A 139 -5.77 3.94 -2.07
CA SER A 139 -6.75 3.41 -3.02
C SER A 139 -8.16 3.94 -2.78
N ALA A 140 -8.69 3.73 -1.58
CA ALA A 140 -10.05 4.18 -1.24
C ALA A 140 -10.17 5.70 -1.28
N THR A 141 -9.20 6.40 -0.71
CA THR A 141 -9.22 7.87 -0.65
C THR A 141 -8.98 8.52 -2.01
N GLY A 142 -8.09 7.96 -2.83
CA GLY A 142 -7.80 8.49 -4.16
C GLY A 142 -9.00 8.38 -5.10
N LEU A 143 -9.70 7.26 -5.06
CA LEU A 143 -10.90 7.05 -5.84
C LEU A 143 -12.05 7.98 -5.37
N GLU A 144 -12.29 8.09 -4.06
CA GLU A 144 -13.26 9.00 -3.47
C GLU A 144 -12.96 10.45 -3.85
N PHE A 145 -11.70 10.88 -3.72
CA PHE A 145 -11.26 12.21 -4.10
C PHE A 145 -11.52 12.49 -5.58
N ALA A 146 -11.07 11.60 -6.46
CA ALA A 146 -11.26 11.73 -7.90
C ALA A 146 -12.73 11.84 -8.28
N TYR A 147 -13.58 11.00 -7.70
CA TYR A 147 -15.01 10.99 -7.96
C TYR A 147 -15.73 12.23 -7.44
N SER A 148 -15.31 12.77 -6.29
CA SER A 148 -15.88 13.99 -5.70
C SER A 148 -15.54 15.24 -6.48
N GLN A 149 -14.36 15.30 -7.09
CA GLN A 149 -13.90 16.45 -7.88
C GLN A 149 -14.34 16.39 -9.36
N ALA A 150 -14.84 15.24 -9.81
CA ALA A 150 -15.25 15.07 -11.19
C ALA A 150 -16.61 15.71 -11.49
N PRO A 151 -16.74 16.48 -12.59
CA PRO A 151 -18.03 16.91 -13.10
C PRO A 151 -18.95 15.72 -13.34
N ALA A 152 -20.27 15.87 -13.09
CA ALA A 152 -21.22 14.77 -13.19
C ALA A 152 -21.18 14.03 -14.54
N SER A 153 -20.97 14.78 -15.64
CA SER A 153 -20.87 14.26 -17.01
C SER A 153 -19.54 13.52 -17.31
N MET A 154 -18.51 13.67 -16.46
CA MET A 154 -17.16 13.14 -16.70
C MET A 154 -16.73 12.06 -15.69
N LYS A 155 -17.61 11.66 -14.78
CA LYS A 155 -17.29 10.66 -13.74
C LYS A 155 -16.80 9.35 -14.33
N GLY A 156 -17.41 8.87 -15.42
CA GLY A 156 -16.97 7.64 -16.11
C GLY A 156 -15.55 7.77 -16.69
N VAL A 157 -15.22 8.92 -17.26
CA VAL A 157 -13.87 9.18 -17.78
C VAL A 157 -12.83 9.20 -16.65
N ILE A 158 -13.15 9.84 -15.54
CA ILE A 158 -12.26 9.88 -14.36
C ILE A 158 -12.02 8.48 -13.79
N MET A 159 -13.05 7.65 -13.73
CA MET A 159 -12.91 6.25 -13.30
C MET A 159 -12.00 5.46 -14.24
N ALA A 160 -12.17 5.62 -15.56
CA ALA A 160 -11.31 4.97 -16.54
C ALA A 160 -9.85 5.41 -16.40
N LEU A 161 -9.60 6.71 -16.19
CA LEU A 161 -8.26 7.25 -15.96
C LEU A 161 -7.65 6.78 -14.63
N TRP A 162 -8.46 6.59 -13.58
CA TRP A 162 -8.01 5.99 -12.33
C TRP A 162 -7.49 4.57 -12.56
N TYR A 163 -8.30 3.72 -13.21
CA TYR A 163 -7.87 2.35 -13.52
C TYR A 163 -6.64 2.32 -14.42
N LEU A 164 -6.51 3.24 -15.37
CA LEU A 164 -5.31 3.37 -16.17
C LEU A 164 -4.08 3.68 -15.30
N ALA A 165 -4.20 4.60 -14.34
CA ALA A 165 -3.11 4.95 -13.41
C ALA A 165 -2.73 3.80 -12.46
N VAL A 166 -3.64 2.86 -12.20
CA VAL A 166 -3.40 1.66 -11.39
C VAL A 166 -2.68 0.56 -12.19
N THR A 167 -2.87 0.50 -13.51
CA THR A 167 -2.38 -0.61 -14.35
C THR A 167 -1.09 -0.30 -15.10
N VAL A 168 -0.59 0.91 -15.04
CA VAL A 168 0.67 1.36 -15.66
C VAL A 168 1.84 1.24 -14.68
#